data_76b3a3934f35f9d33876ed6c0cb6304b
#
_entry.id   76b3a3934f35f9d33876ed6c0cb6304b
#
_cell.length_a   1.000
_cell.length_b   1.000
_cell.length_c   1.000
_cell.angle_alpha   90.00
_cell.angle_beta   90.00
_cell.angle_gamma   90.00
#
_symmetry.space_group_name_H-M   'P 1'
#
loop_
_entity.id
_entity.type
_entity.pdbx_description
1 polymer ?
#
loop_
_entity_poly.entity_id
_entity_poly.type
_entity_poly.pdbx_seq_one_letter_code
_entity_poly.pdbx_strand_id
1 'polypeptide(L)'
;MSQSSVPDFAELLRGAQHSAVHLEMRDRYGVGDEAEEIELFARTGEIDLDPTARWWPEWLGLVKETLARGVVMRRARIVSEPVTDYIRWEHAVTALNVDAGEQVRWLPRRNASDIALPGNDFWLIDGRLAMFHFFSGDGDWVAPGCEITEDPAAVSLCASAFETVWERGIPHEKYTV
;
A
#
# COMPACT_ATOMS: atom_id res chain seq x y z
N MET A 1 -11.17 13.69 28.39
CA MET A 1 -10.61 13.81 27.04
C MET A 1 -10.68 12.43 26.43
N SER A 2 -11.60 12.23 25.49
CA SER A 2 -11.78 10.93 24.80
C SER A 2 -10.53 10.69 23.96
N GLN A 3 -9.79 9.62 24.26
CA GLN A 3 -8.83 9.06 23.31
C GLN A 3 -9.68 8.58 22.13
N SER A 4 -9.62 9.31 21.03
CA SER A 4 -10.11 8.82 19.75
C SER A 4 -9.23 7.62 19.41
N SER A 5 -9.72 6.41 19.67
CA SER A 5 -9.08 5.20 19.17
C SER A 5 -9.12 5.27 17.66
N VAL A 6 -7.94 5.25 17.03
CA VAL A 6 -7.87 5.08 15.57
C VAL A 6 -8.63 3.80 15.25
N PRO A 7 -9.62 3.82 14.35
CA PRO A 7 -10.35 2.62 13.98
C PRO A 7 -9.39 1.55 13.46
N ASP A 8 -9.67 0.30 13.76
CA ASP A 8 -8.94 -0.82 13.19
C ASP A 8 -9.05 -0.77 11.65
N PHE A 9 -7.92 -0.87 10.97
CA PHE A 9 -7.88 -0.83 9.50
C PHE A 9 -8.79 -1.90 8.87
N ALA A 10 -8.89 -3.08 9.47
CA ALA A 10 -9.80 -4.12 9.01
C ALA A 10 -11.28 -3.67 9.10
N GLU A 11 -11.65 -2.92 10.13
CA GLU A 11 -13.00 -2.34 10.25
C GLU A 11 -13.26 -1.32 9.14
N LEU A 12 -12.28 -0.48 8.80
CA LEU A 12 -12.39 0.47 7.69
C LEU A 12 -12.61 -0.23 6.36
N LEU A 13 -11.83 -1.28 6.06
CA LEU A 13 -12.02 -2.07 4.85
C LEU A 13 -13.38 -2.79 4.81
N ARG A 14 -13.83 -3.34 5.94
CA ARG A 14 -15.17 -3.95 6.04
C ARG A 14 -16.29 -2.95 5.85
N GLY A 15 -16.06 -1.69 6.21
CA GLY A 15 -16.99 -0.57 6.00
C GLY A 15 -17.04 -0.04 4.58
N ALA A 16 -16.03 -0.32 3.75
CA ALA A 16 -15.96 0.15 2.36
C ALA A 16 -17.10 -0.41 1.51
N GLN A 17 -17.71 0.46 0.68
CA GLN A 17 -18.86 0.13 -0.17
C GLN A 17 -18.53 0.09 -1.65
N HIS A 18 -17.53 0.86 -2.10
CA HIS A 18 -17.23 1.06 -3.51
C HIS A 18 -15.76 0.82 -3.83
N SER A 19 -14.85 1.43 -3.07
CA SER A 19 -13.43 1.39 -3.39
C SER A 19 -12.55 1.53 -2.15
N ALA A 20 -11.40 0.88 -2.21
CA ALA A 20 -10.29 1.09 -1.28
C ALA A 20 -9.00 1.22 -2.11
N VAL A 21 -8.37 2.40 -2.09
CA VAL A 21 -7.16 2.65 -2.85
C VAL A 21 -6.01 3.00 -1.92
N HIS A 22 -4.82 2.47 -2.20
CA HIS A 22 -3.61 2.66 -1.41
C HIS A 22 -2.50 3.26 -2.26
N LEU A 23 -1.94 4.39 -1.82
CA LEU A 23 -0.75 4.98 -2.42
C LEU A 23 0.44 4.82 -1.47
N GLU A 24 1.47 4.15 -1.94
CA GLU A 24 2.76 3.96 -1.26
C GLU A 24 3.84 4.73 -2.01
N MET A 25 4.66 5.49 -1.28
CA MET A 25 5.63 6.41 -1.89
C MET A 25 7.05 6.24 -1.36
N ARG A 26 7.30 5.21 -0.55
CA ARG A 26 8.60 4.97 0.08
C ARG A 26 9.33 3.82 -0.60
N ASP A 27 10.66 3.87 -0.59
CA ASP A 27 11.52 2.82 -1.13
C ASP A 27 11.94 1.79 -0.06
N ARG A 28 11.46 1.95 1.16
CA ARG A 28 11.66 1.04 2.30
C ARG A 28 10.60 1.29 3.37
N TYR A 29 10.12 0.19 3.94
CA TYR A 29 9.32 0.15 5.15
C TYR A 29 10.03 -0.73 6.19
N GLY A 30 10.05 -0.27 7.45
CA GLY A 30 10.60 -1.01 8.57
C GLY A 30 9.55 -1.96 9.14
N VAL A 31 9.33 -3.09 8.49
CA VAL A 31 8.44 -4.14 8.99
C VAL A 31 9.33 -5.17 9.68
N GLY A 32 9.44 -5.07 11.01
CA GLY A 32 10.38 -5.85 11.81
C GLY A 32 10.32 -7.36 11.60
N ASP A 33 9.14 -7.91 11.34
CA ASP A 33 8.92 -9.35 11.13
C ASP A 33 9.36 -9.86 9.74
N GLU A 34 9.63 -8.94 8.80
CA GLU A 34 10.02 -9.27 7.41
C GLU A 34 11.54 -9.10 7.16
N ALA A 35 12.27 -8.54 8.12
CA ALA A 35 13.69 -8.20 7.94
C ALA A 35 14.55 -9.42 7.56
N GLU A 36 14.35 -10.55 8.21
CA GLU A 36 15.10 -11.78 7.94
C GLU A 36 14.80 -12.33 6.53
N GLU A 37 13.57 -12.22 6.09
CA GLU A 37 13.15 -12.67 4.76
C GLU A 37 13.70 -11.77 3.66
N ILE A 38 13.67 -10.46 3.87
CA ILE A 38 14.26 -9.48 2.94
C ILE A 38 15.77 -9.73 2.79
N GLU A 39 16.48 -9.98 3.90
CA GLU A 39 17.90 -10.32 3.88
C GLU A 39 18.18 -11.66 3.18
N LEU A 40 17.34 -12.67 3.41
CA LEU A 40 17.44 -13.95 2.74
C LEU A 40 17.23 -13.79 1.23
N PHE A 41 16.18 -13.11 0.85
CA PHE A 41 15.86 -12.82 -0.56
C PHE A 41 17.00 -12.04 -1.26
N ALA A 42 17.52 -10.98 -0.62
CA ALA A 42 18.60 -10.18 -1.16
C ALA A 42 19.88 -11.01 -1.43
N ARG A 43 20.13 -12.02 -0.59
CA ARG A 43 21.30 -12.89 -0.69
C ARG A 43 21.12 -14.07 -1.65
N THR A 44 19.95 -14.67 -1.70
CA THR A 44 19.70 -15.96 -2.38
C THR A 44 18.72 -15.88 -3.54
N GLY A 45 17.87 -14.85 -3.58
CA GLY A 45 16.72 -14.76 -4.47
C GLY A 45 15.57 -15.71 -4.07
N GLU A 46 15.69 -16.43 -2.95
CA GLU A 46 14.64 -17.32 -2.46
C GLU A 46 13.55 -16.52 -1.75
N ILE A 47 12.30 -16.84 -2.03
CA ILE A 47 11.13 -16.19 -1.45
C ILE A 47 10.06 -17.23 -1.13
N ASP A 48 9.42 -17.07 0.02
CA ASP A 48 8.25 -17.87 0.38
C ASP A 48 6.98 -17.18 -0.10
N LEU A 49 6.29 -17.80 -1.04
CA LEU A 49 5.00 -17.35 -1.57
C LEU A 49 3.84 -18.26 -1.11
N ASP A 50 3.99 -18.94 0.02
CA ASP A 50 2.89 -19.70 0.62
C ASP A 50 1.83 -18.75 1.20
N PRO A 51 0.63 -18.67 0.60
CA PRO A 51 -0.42 -17.77 1.08
C PRO A 51 -1.00 -18.19 2.43
N THR A 52 -0.62 -19.36 2.95
CA THR A 52 -1.06 -19.87 4.26
C THR A 52 -0.06 -19.59 5.38
N ALA A 53 1.12 -19.05 5.02
CA ALA A 53 2.17 -18.73 5.95
C ALA A 53 2.01 -17.34 6.57
N ARG A 54 2.49 -17.16 7.79
CA ARG A 54 2.63 -15.87 8.50
C ARG A 54 1.29 -15.13 8.65
N TRP A 55 1.31 -13.82 8.35
CA TRP A 55 0.17 -12.90 8.38
C TRP A 55 -0.64 -12.87 7.07
N TRP A 56 -0.17 -13.55 6.02
CA TRP A 56 -0.85 -13.61 4.73
C TRP A 56 -2.29 -14.08 4.81
N PRO A 57 -2.65 -15.14 5.58
CA PRO A 57 -4.03 -15.60 5.64
C PRO A 57 -5.02 -14.54 6.09
N GLU A 58 -4.64 -13.71 7.07
CA GLU A 58 -5.51 -12.64 7.59
C GLU A 58 -5.69 -11.54 6.54
N TRP A 59 -4.58 -11.09 5.95
CA TRP A 59 -4.62 -10.06 4.93
C TRP A 59 -5.34 -10.51 3.66
N LEU A 60 -4.95 -11.64 3.09
CA LEU A 60 -5.57 -12.17 1.86
C LEU A 60 -7.04 -12.53 2.08
N GLY A 61 -7.40 -12.97 3.28
CA GLY A 61 -8.79 -13.19 3.70
C GLY A 61 -9.59 -11.88 3.66
N LEU A 62 -9.06 -10.81 4.23
CA LEU A 62 -9.67 -9.49 4.23
C LEU A 62 -9.82 -8.90 2.82
N VAL A 63 -8.80 -9.06 1.97
CA VAL A 63 -8.86 -8.66 0.56
C VAL A 63 -9.99 -9.39 -0.16
N LYS A 64 -10.03 -10.73 -0.08
CA LYS A 64 -11.07 -11.55 -0.70
C LYS A 64 -12.47 -11.22 -0.20
N GLU A 65 -12.65 -11.04 1.11
CA GLU A 65 -13.91 -10.60 1.72
C GLU A 65 -14.36 -9.25 1.16
N THR A 66 -13.44 -8.30 1.03
CA THR A 66 -13.71 -6.95 0.52
C THR A 66 -14.13 -6.98 -0.95
N LEU A 67 -13.37 -7.70 -1.78
CA LEU A 67 -13.69 -7.87 -3.21
C LEU A 67 -15.00 -8.62 -3.44
N ALA A 68 -15.33 -9.61 -2.61
CA ALA A 68 -16.59 -10.36 -2.71
C ALA A 68 -17.83 -9.49 -2.50
N ARG A 69 -17.70 -8.34 -1.82
CA ARG A 69 -18.76 -7.34 -1.67
C ARG A 69 -18.88 -6.40 -2.89
N GLY A 70 -18.01 -6.53 -3.89
CA GLY A 70 -17.96 -5.67 -5.08
C GLY A 70 -17.11 -4.41 -4.90
N VAL A 71 -16.37 -4.29 -3.80
CA VAL A 71 -15.42 -3.18 -3.58
C VAL A 71 -14.20 -3.36 -4.48
N VAL A 72 -13.80 -2.31 -5.18
CA VAL A 72 -12.59 -2.32 -6.01
C VAL A 72 -11.38 -1.98 -5.15
N MET A 73 -10.38 -2.84 -5.11
CA MET A 73 -9.13 -2.59 -4.39
C MET A 73 -7.99 -2.33 -5.38
N ARG A 74 -7.33 -1.17 -5.24
CA ARG A 74 -6.20 -0.77 -6.09
C ARG A 74 -5.05 -0.26 -5.24
N ARG A 75 -3.82 -0.65 -5.61
CA ARG A 75 -2.59 -0.19 -4.99
C ARG A 75 -1.67 0.40 -6.03
N ALA A 76 -1.16 1.60 -5.77
CA ALA A 76 -0.14 2.24 -6.58
C ALA A 76 1.12 2.46 -5.75
N ARG A 77 2.28 2.16 -6.32
CA ARG A 77 3.58 2.36 -5.68
C ARG A 77 4.45 3.28 -6.53
N ILE A 78 4.96 4.35 -5.91
CA ILE A 78 5.97 5.22 -6.53
C ILE A 78 7.33 4.77 -6.01
N VAL A 79 8.19 4.27 -6.88
CA VAL A 79 9.48 3.68 -6.54
C VAL A 79 10.64 4.36 -7.25
N SER A 80 11.75 4.52 -6.55
CA SER A 80 13.00 5.02 -7.14
C SER A 80 13.69 3.94 -7.95
N GLU A 81 14.32 4.32 -9.04
CA GLU A 81 15.12 3.41 -9.88
C GLU A 81 16.60 3.89 -9.93
N PRO A 82 17.56 2.96 -9.80
CA PRO A 82 17.39 1.51 -9.60
C PRO A 82 16.72 1.20 -8.26
N VAL A 83 15.87 0.16 -8.24
CA VAL A 83 15.10 -0.22 -7.06
C VAL A 83 16.00 -0.82 -5.96
N THR A 84 15.59 -0.67 -4.70
CA THR A 84 16.24 -1.29 -3.54
C THR A 84 15.98 -2.79 -3.49
N ASP A 85 16.74 -3.53 -2.68
CA ASP A 85 16.48 -4.95 -2.43
C ASP A 85 15.12 -5.14 -1.73
N TYR A 86 14.72 -4.19 -0.89
CA TYR A 86 13.38 -4.15 -0.30
C TYR A 86 12.30 -4.13 -1.39
N ILE A 87 12.39 -3.23 -2.36
CA ILE A 87 11.40 -3.13 -3.45
C ILE A 87 11.43 -4.35 -4.36
N ARG A 88 12.58 -5.00 -4.58
CA ARG A 88 12.64 -6.28 -5.30
C ARG A 88 11.86 -7.37 -4.57
N TRP A 89 12.07 -7.48 -3.27
CA TRP A 89 11.34 -8.43 -2.44
C TRP A 89 9.84 -8.10 -2.43
N GLU A 90 9.48 -6.83 -2.21
CA GLU A 90 8.09 -6.37 -2.20
C GLU A 90 7.38 -6.62 -3.53
N HIS A 91 8.10 -6.44 -4.65
CA HIS A 91 7.57 -6.78 -5.98
C HIS A 91 7.26 -8.28 -6.06
N ALA A 92 8.15 -9.13 -5.60
CA ALA A 92 7.95 -10.58 -5.65
C ALA A 92 6.76 -11.03 -4.80
N VAL A 93 6.63 -10.56 -3.54
CA VAL A 93 5.49 -10.92 -2.65
C VAL A 93 4.17 -10.30 -3.11
N THR A 94 4.19 -9.23 -3.88
CA THR A 94 2.98 -8.60 -4.44
C THR A 94 2.17 -9.55 -5.32
N ALA A 95 2.78 -10.61 -5.85
CA ALA A 95 2.07 -11.65 -6.58
C ALA A 95 0.90 -12.24 -5.76
N LEU A 96 1.06 -12.41 -4.45
CA LEU A 96 0.00 -12.89 -3.55
C LEU A 96 -1.19 -11.93 -3.47
N ASN A 97 -0.95 -10.62 -3.47
CA ASN A 97 -1.99 -9.60 -3.49
C ASN A 97 -2.78 -9.66 -4.81
N VAL A 98 -2.05 -9.75 -5.93
CA VAL A 98 -2.65 -9.83 -7.28
C VAL A 98 -3.47 -11.10 -7.43
N ASP A 99 -2.96 -12.24 -6.96
CA ASP A 99 -3.68 -13.52 -6.97
C ASP A 99 -4.96 -13.49 -6.11
N ALA A 100 -4.95 -12.69 -5.04
CA ALA A 100 -6.15 -12.45 -4.23
C ALA A 100 -7.16 -11.50 -4.92
N GLY A 101 -6.75 -10.79 -5.98
CA GLY A 101 -7.60 -9.91 -6.79
C GLY A 101 -7.35 -8.42 -6.60
N GLU A 102 -6.38 -8.02 -5.79
CA GLU A 102 -5.95 -6.62 -5.69
C GLU A 102 -5.28 -6.19 -7.01
N GLN A 103 -5.64 -5.03 -7.52
CA GLN A 103 -4.99 -4.47 -8.70
C GLN A 103 -3.77 -3.64 -8.25
N VAL A 104 -2.59 -3.92 -8.79
CA VAL A 104 -1.35 -3.24 -8.38
C VAL A 104 -0.63 -2.63 -9.58
N ARG A 105 -0.17 -1.38 -9.41
CA ARG A 105 0.65 -0.68 -10.41
C ARG A 105 1.87 -0.03 -9.76
N TRP A 106 2.93 0.10 -10.56
CA TRP A 106 4.21 0.66 -10.18
C TRP A 106 4.53 1.86 -11.03
N LEU A 107 4.93 2.98 -10.42
CA LEU A 107 5.33 4.19 -11.12
C LEU A 107 6.78 4.54 -10.78
N PRO A 108 7.71 4.51 -11.75
CA PRO A 108 9.04 5.08 -11.54
C PRO A 108 8.94 6.53 -11.04
N ARG A 109 9.60 6.83 -9.92
CA ARG A 109 9.52 8.14 -9.26
C ARG A 109 9.85 9.32 -10.18
N ARG A 110 10.77 9.12 -11.12
CA ARG A 110 11.08 10.15 -12.14
C ARG A 110 9.87 10.58 -12.98
N ASN A 111 8.87 9.70 -13.11
CA ASN A 111 7.63 9.97 -13.86
C ASN A 111 6.53 10.57 -12.98
N ALA A 112 6.82 10.81 -11.70
CA ALA A 112 5.92 11.44 -10.74
C ALA A 112 6.31 12.88 -10.38
N SER A 113 7.35 13.45 -11.03
CA SER A 113 7.95 14.74 -10.64
C SER A 113 7.00 15.94 -10.74
N ASP A 114 5.97 15.86 -11.57
CA ASP A 114 4.98 16.89 -11.82
C ASP A 114 3.61 16.59 -11.18
N ILE A 115 3.52 15.55 -10.34
CA ILE A 115 2.28 15.17 -9.65
C ILE A 115 2.24 15.86 -8.29
N ALA A 116 1.12 16.51 -7.98
CA ALA A 116 0.84 17.00 -6.63
C ALA A 116 0.52 15.80 -5.71
N LEU A 117 1.45 15.47 -4.83
CA LEU A 117 1.35 14.32 -3.92
C LEU A 117 1.13 14.80 -2.49
N PRO A 118 0.33 14.08 -1.66
CA PRO A 118 0.32 14.28 -0.22
C PRO A 118 1.68 13.91 0.39
N GLY A 119 1.95 14.41 1.59
CA GLY A 119 3.23 14.24 2.26
C GLY A 119 3.49 12.83 2.82
N ASN A 120 2.45 12.01 2.92
CA ASN A 120 2.50 10.67 3.50
C ASN A 120 1.73 9.67 2.64
N ASP A 121 2.08 8.39 2.79
CA ASP A 121 1.33 7.28 2.23
C ASP A 121 -0.09 7.27 2.81
N PHE A 122 -1.05 6.78 2.04
CA PHE A 122 -2.44 6.79 2.48
C PHE A 122 -3.27 5.66 1.90
N TRP A 123 -4.33 5.31 2.65
CA TRP A 123 -5.52 4.67 2.09
C TRP A 123 -6.61 5.71 1.86
N LEU A 124 -7.35 5.58 0.77
CA LEU A 124 -8.55 6.36 0.51
C LEU A 124 -9.73 5.41 0.33
N ILE A 125 -10.70 5.49 1.24
CA ILE A 125 -11.89 4.63 1.26
C ILE A 125 -13.07 5.38 0.66
N ASP A 126 -13.70 4.79 -0.34
CA ASP A 126 -14.90 5.30 -1.04
C ASP A 126 -14.76 6.74 -1.56
N GLY A 127 -13.53 7.22 -1.78
CA GLY A 127 -13.27 8.61 -2.16
C GLY A 127 -13.68 9.64 -1.11
N ARG A 128 -13.91 9.23 0.14
CA ARG A 128 -14.49 10.03 1.20
C ARG A 128 -13.62 10.12 2.46
N LEU A 129 -12.90 9.09 2.79
CA LEU A 129 -12.11 9.01 4.01
C LEU A 129 -10.66 8.68 3.65
N ALA A 130 -9.73 9.58 4.01
CA ALA A 130 -8.30 9.33 3.87
C ALA A 130 -7.69 8.93 5.22
N MET A 131 -6.86 7.88 5.20
CA MET A 131 -6.06 7.43 6.33
C MET A 131 -4.59 7.55 5.97
N PHE A 132 -3.92 8.54 6.56
CA PHE A 132 -2.48 8.75 6.37
C PHE A 132 -1.66 7.86 7.29
N HIS A 133 -0.54 7.35 6.79
CA HIS A 133 0.41 6.54 7.55
C HIS A 133 1.65 7.36 7.90
N PHE A 134 2.13 7.22 9.13
CA PHE A 134 3.30 7.93 9.62
C PHE A 134 4.48 7.00 9.87
N PHE A 135 5.58 7.28 9.19
CA PHE A 135 6.82 6.53 9.30
C PHE A 135 8.00 7.44 9.64
N SER A 136 8.96 6.91 10.36
CA SER A 136 10.27 7.54 10.57
C SER A 136 11.06 7.65 9.27
N GLY A 137 12.20 8.32 9.31
CA GLY A 137 13.13 8.36 8.19
C GLY A 137 13.64 6.97 7.76
N ASP A 138 13.75 6.05 8.72
CA ASP A 138 14.19 4.67 8.49
C ASP A 138 13.05 3.73 8.06
N GLY A 139 11.81 4.22 8.02
CA GLY A 139 10.63 3.49 7.56
C GLY A 139 9.83 2.81 8.67
N ASP A 140 10.23 2.93 9.93
CA ASP A 140 9.50 2.36 11.05
C ASP A 140 8.22 3.14 11.36
N TRP A 141 7.19 2.45 11.86
CA TRP A 141 5.99 3.11 12.34
C TRP A 141 6.30 4.07 13.50
N VAL A 142 5.75 5.29 13.44
CA VAL A 142 5.85 6.26 14.52
C VAL A 142 4.47 6.64 15.04
N ALA A 143 4.35 6.79 16.37
CA ALA A 143 3.09 7.18 17.00
C ALA A 143 2.58 8.53 16.45
N PRO A 144 1.27 8.66 16.16
CA PRO A 144 0.18 7.72 16.45
C PRO A 144 0.02 6.58 15.40
N GLY A 145 0.91 6.40 14.47
CA GLY A 145 0.88 5.40 13.40
C GLY A 145 0.07 5.84 12.18
N CYS A 146 -1.14 6.34 12.39
CA CYS A 146 -1.98 6.86 11.33
C CYS A 146 -2.89 7.98 11.82
N GLU A 147 -3.44 8.72 10.85
CA GLU A 147 -4.46 9.75 11.06
C GLU A 147 -5.56 9.60 10.02
N ILE A 148 -6.80 9.73 10.45
CA ILE A 148 -7.97 9.65 9.59
C ILE A 148 -8.58 11.03 9.43
N THR A 149 -8.94 11.37 8.19
CA THR A 149 -9.63 12.62 7.88
C THR A 149 -10.69 12.43 6.80
N GLU A 150 -11.77 13.19 6.92
CA GLU A 150 -12.80 13.39 5.90
C GLU A 150 -12.78 14.84 5.37
N ASP A 151 -11.70 15.59 5.68
CA ASP A 151 -11.55 16.95 5.15
C ASP A 151 -11.58 16.93 3.63
N PRO A 152 -12.49 17.70 2.99
CA PRO A 152 -12.67 17.64 1.54
C PRO A 152 -11.42 18.01 0.74
N ALA A 153 -10.57 18.90 1.27
CA ALA A 153 -9.36 19.31 0.56
C ALA A 153 -8.30 18.20 0.60
N ALA A 154 -8.12 17.54 1.77
CA ALA A 154 -7.23 16.41 1.91
C ALA A 154 -7.69 15.21 1.06
N VAL A 155 -8.97 14.87 1.12
CA VAL A 155 -9.58 13.79 0.34
C VAL A 155 -9.43 14.05 -1.17
N SER A 156 -9.71 15.28 -1.62
CA SER A 156 -9.56 15.66 -3.04
C SER A 156 -8.10 15.55 -3.52
N LEU A 157 -7.14 15.98 -2.69
CA LEU A 157 -5.71 15.82 -2.99
C LEU A 157 -5.34 14.34 -3.14
N CYS A 158 -5.74 13.49 -2.18
CA CYS A 158 -5.47 12.06 -2.22
C CYS A 158 -6.10 11.39 -3.46
N ALA A 159 -7.35 11.71 -3.76
CA ALA A 159 -8.05 11.16 -4.92
C ALA A 159 -7.36 11.55 -6.24
N SER A 160 -7.06 12.84 -6.42
CA SER A 160 -6.38 13.34 -7.63
C SER A 160 -4.98 12.77 -7.78
N ALA A 161 -4.21 12.71 -6.67
CA ALA A 161 -2.88 12.11 -6.66
C ALA A 161 -2.92 10.63 -7.06
N PHE A 162 -3.81 9.85 -6.43
CA PHE A 162 -3.92 8.42 -6.71
C PHE A 162 -4.29 8.16 -8.16
N GLU A 163 -5.32 8.81 -8.71
CA GLU A 163 -5.75 8.57 -10.09
C GLU A 163 -4.65 8.97 -11.09
N THR A 164 -3.93 10.07 -10.86
CA THR A 164 -2.82 10.47 -11.74
C THR A 164 -1.67 9.46 -11.71
N VAL A 165 -1.31 8.97 -10.52
CA VAL A 165 -0.29 7.91 -10.36
C VAL A 165 -0.77 6.62 -11.00
N TRP A 166 -2.03 6.25 -10.81
CA TRP A 166 -2.63 5.05 -11.36
C TRP A 166 -2.63 5.04 -12.88
N GLU A 167 -3.01 6.13 -13.52
CA GLU A 167 -3.02 6.25 -15.00
C GLU A 167 -1.63 6.11 -15.61
N ARG A 168 -0.60 6.66 -14.95
CA ARG A 168 0.80 6.58 -15.39
C ARG A 168 1.49 5.28 -14.97
N GLY A 169 0.94 4.59 -13.99
CA GLY A 169 1.52 3.38 -13.40
C GLY A 169 1.52 2.19 -14.35
N ILE A 170 2.59 1.41 -14.28
CA ILE A 170 2.77 0.18 -15.04
C ILE A 170 2.12 -0.96 -14.27
N PRO A 171 1.20 -1.76 -14.86
CA PRO A 171 0.62 -2.93 -14.21
C PRO A 171 1.69 -3.89 -13.68
N HIS A 172 1.42 -4.53 -12.55
CA HIS A 172 2.40 -5.38 -11.85
C HIS A 172 3.04 -6.43 -12.77
N GLU A 173 2.24 -7.09 -13.59
CA GLU A 173 2.70 -8.13 -14.52
C GLU A 173 3.61 -7.62 -15.66
N LYS A 174 3.71 -6.29 -15.82
CA LYS A 174 4.52 -5.64 -16.85
C LYS A 174 5.68 -4.84 -16.28
N TYR A 175 5.68 -4.58 -14.97
CA TYR A 175 6.78 -3.88 -14.32
C TYR A 175 7.90 -4.86 -13.98
N THR A 176 9.13 -4.50 -14.31
CA THR A 176 10.33 -5.33 -14.04
C THR A 176 11.27 -4.61 -13.09
N VAL A 177 11.80 -5.32 -12.10
CA VAL A 177 12.73 -4.85 -11.05
C VAL A 177 14.14 -5.36 -11.25
#